data_3f6f43839ff44163cb473b9cfad766c1
#
_entry.id   3f6f43839ff44163cb473b9cfad766c1
#
_cell.length_a   1.000
_cell.length_b   1.000
_cell.length_c   1.000
_cell.angle_alpha   90.00
_cell.angle_beta   90.00
_cell.angle_gamma   90.00
#
_symmetry.space_group_name_H-M   'P 1'
#
loop_
_entity.id
_entity.type
_entity.pdbx_description
1 polymer ?
#
loop_
_entity_poly.entity_id
_entity_poly.type
_entity_poly.pdbx_seq_one_letter_code
_entity_poly.pdbx_strand_id
1 'polypeptide(L)'
;LQISLENTPFLENTDIENAHKMAELYLIIFCFENSARHFILKIFSSNFGEDWWNIIKNTDFKKKVEERMSREQKLKWICQRGTSPLFYLDWSDLLKIIRKYENLFTPFIADLKFIELRFEELERVRNIIAHNGIIPDKNDINRLILYFQDWCKQLKELSI
;
A
#
# COMPACT_ATOMS: atom_id res chain seq x y z
N LEU A 1 22.18 1.13 6.94
CA LEU A 1 22.92 1.79 5.87
C LEU A 1 23.87 2.80 6.51
N GLN A 2 25.19 2.57 6.40
CA GLN A 2 26.23 3.49 6.85
C GLN A 2 26.62 4.40 5.68
N ILE A 3 25.74 5.33 5.31
CA ILE A 3 26.03 6.34 4.30
C ILE A 3 25.91 7.70 4.99
N SER A 4 26.98 8.52 4.91
CA SER A 4 26.90 9.92 5.33
C SER A 4 26.14 10.71 4.26
N LEU A 5 24.99 11.28 4.63
CA LEU A 5 24.18 12.11 3.76
C LEU A 5 24.60 13.58 3.76
N GLU A 6 25.42 13.98 4.75
CA GLU A 6 25.84 15.37 4.96
C GLU A 6 26.63 15.99 3.81
N ASN A 7 27.27 15.14 3.01
CA ASN A 7 28.09 15.57 1.86
C ASN A 7 27.36 15.40 0.51
N THR A 8 26.04 15.23 0.52
CA THR A 8 25.27 15.11 -0.73
C THR A 8 25.25 16.49 -1.43
N PRO A 9 25.75 16.58 -2.70
CA PRO A 9 25.78 17.85 -3.41
C PRO A 9 24.38 18.46 -3.55
N PHE A 10 24.30 19.79 -3.41
CA PHE A 10 23.06 20.58 -3.59
C PHE A 10 21.94 20.32 -2.57
N LEU A 11 22.17 19.56 -1.49
CA LEU A 11 21.24 19.42 -0.37
C LEU A 11 21.54 20.44 0.74
N GLU A 12 20.49 21.00 1.30
CA GLU A 12 20.55 21.81 2.51
C GLU A 12 20.37 20.93 3.76
N ASN A 13 20.78 21.43 4.94
CA ASN A 13 20.59 20.68 6.20
C ASN A 13 19.13 20.38 6.48
N THR A 14 18.21 21.28 6.09
CA THR A 14 16.75 21.10 6.19
C THR A 14 16.25 19.92 5.34
N ASP A 15 16.89 19.61 4.22
CA ASP A 15 16.53 18.48 3.38
C ASP A 15 16.83 17.15 4.07
N ILE A 16 17.95 17.07 4.80
CA ILE A 16 18.34 15.88 5.56
C ILE A 16 17.37 15.66 6.72
N GLU A 17 17.00 16.71 7.46
CA GLU A 17 15.99 16.63 8.52
C GLU A 17 14.63 16.17 7.96
N ASN A 18 14.23 16.70 6.83
CA ASN A 18 13.00 16.31 6.14
C ASN A 18 13.05 14.87 5.64
N ALA A 19 14.20 14.40 5.15
CA ALA A 19 14.38 13.01 4.74
C ALA A 19 14.18 12.04 5.93
N HIS A 20 14.67 12.37 7.13
CA HIS A 20 14.42 11.58 8.34
C HIS A 20 12.92 11.52 8.69
N LYS A 21 12.24 12.66 8.69
CA LYS A 21 10.79 12.71 8.94
C LYS A 21 10.01 11.91 7.88
N MET A 22 10.37 12.03 6.61
CA MET A 22 9.75 11.25 5.54
C MET A 22 9.98 9.75 5.72
N ALA A 23 11.15 9.33 6.17
CA ALA A 23 11.44 7.92 6.44
C ALA A 23 10.52 7.35 7.54
N GLU A 24 10.24 8.12 8.60
CA GLU A 24 9.29 7.73 9.65
C GLU A 24 7.86 7.59 9.10
N LEU A 25 7.41 8.53 8.29
CA LEU A 25 6.10 8.46 7.64
C LEU A 25 6.00 7.31 6.64
N TYR A 26 7.09 7.03 5.92
CA TYR A 26 7.16 5.90 5.00
C TYR A 26 7.00 4.56 5.72
N LEU A 27 7.51 4.40 6.94
CA LEU A 27 7.30 3.17 7.73
C LEU A 27 5.81 2.89 7.92
N ILE A 28 5.01 3.91 8.24
CA ILE A 28 3.56 3.76 8.45
C ILE A 28 2.90 3.36 7.12
N ILE A 29 3.21 4.06 6.03
CA ILE A 29 2.66 3.76 4.70
C ILE A 29 3.03 2.34 4.27
N PHE A 30 4.29 1.94 4.43
CA PHE A 30 4.76 0.60 4.08
C PHE A 30 3.99 -0.48 4.85
N CYS A 31 3.83 -0.32 6.16
CA CYS A 31 3.09 -1.27 6.99
C CYS A 31 1.60 -1.31 6.62
N PHE A 32 0.99 -0.16 6.37
CA PHE A 32 -0.42 -0.07 6.03
C PHE A 32 -0.70 -0.74 4.67
N GLU A 33 0.05 -0.37 3.65
CA GLU A 33 -0.13 -0.88 2.29
C GLU A 33 0.11 -2.40 2.21
N ASN A 34 1.12 -2.91 2.90
CA ASN A 34 1.38 -4.35 2.94
C ASN A 34 0.37 -5.10 3.82
N SER A 35 -0.11 -4.52 4.91
CA SER A 35 -1.21 -5.09 5.70
C SER A 35 -2.48 -5.24 4.85
N ALA A 36 -2.82 -4.22 4.04
CA ALA A 36 -3.95 -4.31 3.12
C ALA A 36 -3.76 -5.40 2.05
N ARG A 37 -2.55 -5.52 1.47
CA ARG A 37 -2.25 -6.60 0.52
C ARG A 37 -2.38 -7.99 1.14
N HIS A 38 -1.82 -8.18 2.33
CA HIS A 38 -1.90 -9.47 3.02
C HIS A 38 -3.33 -9.82 3.42
N PHE A 39 -4.11 -8.85 3.84
CA PHE A 39 -5.52 -9.04 4.15
C PHE A 39 -6.30 -9.50 2.90
N ILE A 40 -6.15 -8.80 1.77
CA ILE A 40 -6.77 -9.19 0.49
C ILE A 40 -6.33 -10.60 0.10
N LEU A 41 -5.03 -10.88 0.16
CA LEU A 41 -4.48 -12.19 -0.17
C LEU A 41 -5.11 -13.30 0.68
N LYS A 42 -5.22 -13.08 1.99
CA LYS A 42 -5.79 -14.05 2.91
C LYS A 42 -7.26 -14.34 2.60
N ILE A 43 -8.06 -13.30 2.37
CA ILE A 43 -9.48 -13.45 2.01
C ILE A 43 -9.61 -14.22 0.68
N PHE A 44 -8.82 -13.88 -0.32
CA PHE A 44 -8.91 -14.55 -1.62
C PHE A 44 -8.42 -15.99 -1.56
N SER A 45 -7.31 -16.26 -0.88
CA SER A 45 -6.80 -17.63 -0.72
C SER A 45 -7.78 -18.52 0.04
N SER A 46 -8.46 -17.98 1.07
CA SER A 46 -9.47 -18.72 1.82
C SER A 46 -10.72 -19.04 1.01
N ASN A 47 -11.12 -18.18 0.06
CA ASN A 47 -12.34 -18.36 -0.72
C ASN A 47 -12.10 -19.08 -2.06
N PHE A 48 -10.92 -18.92 -2.67
CA PHE A 48 -10.61 -19.40 -4.02
C PHE A 48 -9.41 -20.37 -4.07
N GLY A 49 -8.73 -20.60 -2.94
CA GLY A 49 -7.52 -21.42 -2.89
C GLY A 49 -6.28 -20.69 -3.42
N GLU A 50 -5.21 -21.46 -3.63
CA GLU A 50 -3.91 -20.92 -4.09
C GLU A 50 -3.97 -20.32 -5.50
N ASP A 51 -4.87 -20.81 -6.35
CA ASP A 51 -5.05 -20.35 -7.74
C ASP A 51 -6.00 -19.14 -7.86
N TRP A 52 -6.25 -18.43 -6.76
CA TRP A 52 -7.19 -17.31 -6.69
C TRP A 52 -7.00 -16.26 -7.78
N TRP A 53 -5.74 -16.01 -8.20
CA TRP A 53 -5.44 -15.02 -9.23
C TRP A 53 -6.02 -15.37 -10.59
N ASN A 54 -6.05 -16.64 -10.94
CA ASN A 54 -6.64 -17.12 -12.18
C ASN A 54 -8.17 -17.14 -12.13
N ILE A 55 -8.73 -17.33 -10.95
CA ILE A 55 -10.18 -17.42 -10.71
C ILE A 55 -10.84 -16.05 -10.73
N ILE A 56 -10.19 -15.00 -10.18
CA ILE A 56 -10.77 -13.66 -10.16
C ILE A 56 -10.98 -13.14 -11.59
N LYS A 57 -12.21 -12.66 -11.86
CA LYS A 57 -12.62 -12.13 -13.17
C LYS A 57 -12.37 -10.62 -13.24
N ASN A 58 -11.11 -10.21 -13.33
CA ASN A 58 -10.78 -8.80 -13.53
C ASN A 58 -9.66 -8.63 -14.56
N THR A 59 -10.07 -8.43 -15.80
CA THR A 59 -9.16 -8.28 -16.95
C THR A 59 -8.27 -7.06 -16.84
N ASP A 60 -8.76 -5.94 -16.30
CA ASP A 60 -7.99 -4.68 -16.21
C ASP A 60 -6.82 -4.82 -15.22
N PHE A 61 -7.07 -5.40 -14.04
CA PHE A 61 -6.01 -5.65 -13.07
C PHE A 61 -5.00 -6.67 -13.61
N LYS A 62 -5.48 -7.75 -14.23
CA LYS A 62 -4.60 -8.77 -14.81
C LYS A 62 -3.68 -8.18 -15.86
N LYS A 63 -4.23 -7.45 -16.81
CA LYS A 63 -3.45 -6.78 -17.86
C LYS A 63 -2.38 -5.86 -17.27
N LYS A 64 -2.75 -5.03 -16.30
CA LYS A 64 -1.82 -4.11 -15.63
C LYS A 64 -0.68 -4.85 -14.91
N VAL A 65 -1.00 -5.94 -14.20
CA VAL A 65 -0.02 -6.77 -13.50
C VAL A 65 0.90 -7.47 -14.48
N GLU A 66 0.36 -8.12 -15.51
CA GLU A 66 1.12 -8.83 -16.54
C GLU A 66 2.09 -7.90 -17.28
N GLU A 67 1.65 -6.69 -17.64
CA GLU A 67 2.50 -5.68 -18.26
C GLU A 67 3.67 -5.27 -17.35
N ARG A 68 3.39 -5.05 -16.05
CA ARG A 68 4.42 -4.67 -15.07
C ARG A 68 5.40 -5.80 -14.81
N MET A 69 4.91 -7.02 -14.60
CA MET A 69 5.75 -8.22 -14.41
C MET A 69 6.63 -8.47 -15.63
N SER A 70 6.07 -8.39 -16.84
CA SER A 70 6.82 -8.56 -18.08
C SER A 70 7.94 -7.53 -18.25
N ARG A 71 7.71 -6.27 -17.85
CA ARG A 71 8.76 -5.24 -17.88
C ARG A 71 9.89 -5.58 -16.90
N GLU A 72 9.57 -5.99 -15.69
CA GLU A 72 10.58 -6.31 -14.67
C GLU A 72 11.37 -7.58 -15.02
N GLN A 73 10.72 -8.58 -15.60
CA GLN A 73 11.41 -9.82 -16.05
C GLN A 73 12.48 -9.56 -17.11
N LYS A 74 12.35 -8.50 -17.90
CA LYS A 74 13.36 -8.08 -18.88
C LYS A 74 14.62 -7.49 -18.23
N LEU A 75 14.49 -7.01 -17.00
CA LEU A 75 15.55 -6.35 -16.23
C LEU A 75 16.17 -7.32 -15.23
N LYS A 76 16.93 -8.29 -15.73
CA LYS A 76 17.46 -9.42 -14.92
C LYS A 76 18.37 -9.03 -13.76
N TRP A 77 18.87 -7.79 -13.73
CA TRP A 77 19.79 -7.26 -12.70
C TRP A 77 19.08 -6.44 -11.62
N ILE A 78 17.76 -6.25 -11.72
CA ILE A 78 16.96 -5.51 -10.75
C ILE A 78 16.03 -6.50 -10.04
N CYS A 79 15.90 -6.35 -8.71
CA CYS A 79 14.96 -7.14 -7.93
C CYS A 79 13.51 -6.91 -8.40
N GLN A 80 12.73 -7.97 -8.46
CA GLN A 80 11.28 -7.87 -8.67
C GLN A 80 10.60 -7.29 -7.44
N ARG A 81 9.47 -6.59 -7.62
CA ARG A 81 8.68 -6.00 -6.53
C ARG A 81 8.19 -7.02 -5.52
N GLY A 82 7.92 -8.23 -5.96
CA GLY A 82 7.44 -9.30 -5.10
C GLY A 82 6.92 -10.50 -5.89
N THR A 83 6.52 -11.54 -5.14
CA THR A 83 6.04 -12.81 -5.71
C THR A 83 4.53 -12.82 -5.95
N SER A 84 3.76 -12.01 -5.22
CA SER A 84 2.31 -11.93 -5.37
C SER A 84 1.91 -10.85 -6.40
N PRO A 85 0.89 -11.12 -7.24
CA PRO A 85 0.31 -10.13 -8.15
C PRO A 85 -0.11 -8.82 -7.46
N LEU A 86 -0.48 -8.85 -6.18
CA LEU A 86 -0.88 -7.68 -5.41
C LEU A 86 0.22 -6.63 -5.25
N PHE A 87 1.51 -7.01 -5.32
CA PHE A 87 2.62 -6.06 -5.29
C PHE A 87 2.74 -5.22 -6.56
N TYR A 88 2.09 -5.65 -7.64
CA TYR A 88 2.06 -4.93 -8.92
C TYR A 88 0.84 -4.01 -9.07
N LEU A 89 0.00 -3.93 -8.02
CA LEU A 89 -1.16 -3.05 -7.95
C LEU A 89 -0.86 -1.80 -7.13
N ASP A 90 -1.47 -0.68 -7.52
CA ASP A 90 -1.35 0.58 -6.81
C ASP A 90 -2.31 0.63 -5.63
N TRP A 91 -2.15 1.61 -4.75
CA TRP A 91 -3.02 1.84 -3.59
C TRP A 91 -4.51 1.87 -3.96
N SER A 92 -4.87 2.65 -4.97
CA SER A 92 -6.26 2.75 -5.45
C SER A 92 -6.80 1.44 -6.03
N ASP A 93 -5.93 0.59 -6.59
CA ASP A 93 -6.36 -0.71 -7.11
C ASP A 93 -6.74 -1.68 -5.98
N LEU A 94 -6.06 -1.62 -4.82
CA LEU A 94 -6.41 -2.42 -3.65
C LEU A 94 -7.84 -2.08 -3.18
N LEU A 95 -8.19 -0.80 -3.14
CA LEU A 95 -9.54 -0.36 -2.80
C LEU A 95 -10.57 -0.84 -3.82
N LYS A 96 -10.27 -0.74 -5.12
CA LYS A 96 -11.15 -1.25 -6.19
C LYS A 96 -11.39 -2.75 -6.09
N ILE A 97 -10.38 -3.52 -5.66
CA ILE A 97 -10.54 -4.96 -5.40
C ILE A 97 -11.52 -5.19 -4.25
N ILE A 98 -11.33 -4.50 -3.13
CA ILE A 98 -12.21 -4.63 -1.96
C ILE A 98 -13.66 -4.30 -2.34
N ARG A 99 -13.90 -3.20 -3.05
CA ARG A 99 -15.23 -2.81 -3.56
C ARG A 99 -15.82 -3.88 -4.48
N LYS A 100 -15.05 -4.36 -5.44
CA LYS A 100 -15.54 -5.33 -6.42
C LYS A 100 -15.97 -6.66 -5.81
N TYR A 101 -15.30 -7.05 -4.74
CA TYR A 101 -15.57 -8.30 -4.01
C TYR A 101 -16.14 -8.03 -2.62
N GLU A 102 -16.91 -6.96 -2.45
CA GLU A 102 -17.48 -6.47 -1.21
C GLU A 102 -18.04 -7.60 -0.32
N ASN A 103 -18.80 -8.51 -0.89
CA ASN A 103 -19.40 -9.64 -0.17
C ASN A 103 -18.38 -10.53 0.55
N LEU A 104 -17.12 -10.58 0.08
CA LEU A 104 -16.06 -11.34 0.73
C LEU A 104 -15.43 -10.58 1.90
N PHE A 105 -15.48 -9.26 1.87
CA PHE A 105 -14.84 -8.39 2.86
C PHE A 105 -15.79 -7.92 3.96
N THR A 106 -17.08 -7.77 3.70
CA THR A 106 -18.09 -7.32 4.67
C THR A 106 -18.18 -8.18 5.95
N PRO A 107 -17.90 -9.50 5.96
CA PRO A 107 -17.82 -10.25 7.19
C PRO A 107 -16.68 -9.80 8.13
N PHE A 108 -15.68 -9.12 7.59
CA PHE A 108 -14.45 -8.72 8.28
C PHE A 108 -14.34 -7.21 8.48
N ILE A 109 -15.03 -6.41 7.69
CA ILE A 109 -15.04 -4.94 7.73
C ILE A 109 -16.48 -4.49 7.96
N ALA A 110 -16.79 -4.07 9.18
CA ALA A 110 -18.14 -3.70 9.57
C ALA A 110 -18.71 -2.50 8.79
N ASP A 111 -17.85 -1.53 8.45
CA ASP A 111 -18.20 -0.36 7.64
C ASP A 111 -17.21 -0.17 6.50
N LEU A 112 -17.56 -0.71 5.35
CA LEU A 112 -16.73 -0.63 4.15
C LEU A 112 -16.60 0.81 3.63
N LYS A 113 -17.69 1.62 3.69
CA LYS A 113 -17.64 3.03 3.26
C LYS A 113 -16.66 3.85 4.09
N PHE A 114 -16.59 3.56 5.38
CA PHE A 114 -15.63 4.22 6.27
C PHE A 114 -14.18 3.93 5.86
N ILE A 115 -13.89 2.68 5.50
CA ILE A 115 -12.56 2.30 5.01
C ILE A 115 -12.26 2.95 3.65
N GLU A 116 -13.23 2.96 2.75
CA GLU A 116 -13.10 3.57 1.42
C GLU A 116 -12.70 5.03 1.50
N LEU A 117 -13.42 5.82 2.28
CA LEU A 117 -13.12 7.24 2.46
C LEU A 117 -11.70 7.47 2.97
N ARG A 118 -11.27 6.65 3.95
CA ARG A 118 -9.91 6.76 4.49
C ARG A 118 -8.83 6.40 3.49
N PHE A 119 -9.05 5.37 2.71
CA PHE A 119 -8.12 4.99 1.65
C PHE A 119 -8.01 6.07 0.57
N GLU A 120 -9.12 6.69 0.18
CA GLU A 120 -9.14 7.78 -0.81
C GLU A 120 -8.43 9.05 -0.28
N GLU A 121 -8.68 9.43 0.97
CA GLU A 121 -8.02 10.58 1.59
C GLU A 121 -6.51 10.35 1.74
N LEU A 122 -6.12 9.15 2.15
CA LEU A 122 -4.72 8.80 2.33
C LEU A 122 -3.94 8.67 1.02
N GLU A 123 -4.60 8.44 -0.11
CA GLU A 123 -3.91 8.31 -1.40
C GLU A 123 -3.03 9.52 -1.71
N ARG A 124 -3.51 10.73 -1.40
CA ARG A 124 -2.74 11.97 -1.60
C ARG A 124 -1.51 12.02 -0.69
N VAL A 125 -1.69 11.77 0.59
CA VAL A 125 -0.60 11.77 1.58
C VAL A 125 0.43 10.70 1.24
N ARG A 126 -0.05 9.50 0.93
CA ARG A 126 0.80 8.38 0.48
C ARG A 126 1.62 8.77 -0.75
N ASN A 127 1.02 9.42 -1.73
CA ASN A 127 1.72 9.81 -2.96
C ASN A 127 2.76 10.91 -2.69
N ILE A 128 2.48 11.87 -1.83
CA ILE A 128 3.47 12.88 -1.41
C ILE A 128 4.68 12.21 -0.78
N ILE A 129 4.46 11.26 0.14
CA ILE A 129 5.53 10.53 0.84
C ILE A 129 6.30 9.63 -0.13
N ALA A 130 5.61 8.84 -0.95
CA ALA A 130 6.23 7.88 -1.86
C ALA A 130 7.01 8.52 -3.01
N HIS A 131 6.70 9.75 -3.38
CA HIS A 131 7.35 10.49 -4.47
C HIS A 131 8.28 11.60 -3.97
N ASN A 132 8.68 11.57 -2.70
CA ASN A 132 9.59 12.55 -2.11
C ASN A 132 9.13 14.01 -2.31
N GLY A 133 7.84 14.25 -2.09
CA GLY A 133 7.28 15.60 -2.12
C GLY A 133 7.67 16.42 -0.89
N ILE A 134 6.95 17.48 -0.65
CA ILE A 134 7.08 18.27 0.59
C ILE A 134 6.60 17.47 1.81
N ILE A 135 7.10 17.81 2.99
CA ILE A 135 6.59 17.20 4.23
C ILE A 135 5.09 17.50 4.35
N PRO A 136 4.24 16.46 4.54
CA PRO A 136 2.82 16.66 4.82
C PRO A 136 2.62 17.55 6.05
N ASP A 137 1.53 18.31 6.08
CA ASP A 137 1.22 19.11 7.25
C ASP A 137 0.84 18.25 8.46
N LYS A 138 0.79 18.87 9.64
CA LYS A 138 0.47 18.19 10.91
C LYS A 138 -0.89 17.48 10.87
N ASN A 139 -1.87 18.02 10.17
CA ASN A 139 -3.20 17.42 10.08
C ASN A 139 -3.18 16.16 9.22
N ASP A 140 -2.43 16.18 8.11
CA ASP A 140 -2.28 15.02 7.24
C ASP A 140 -1.49 13.90 7.92
N ILE A 141 -0.45 14.24 8.68
CA ILE A 141 0.29 13.29 9.51
C ILE A 141 -0.63 12.66 10.56
N ASN A 142 -1.42 13.46 11.26
CA ASN A 142 -2.36 12.97 12.26
C ASN A 142 -3.43 12.05 11.63
N ARG A 143 -3.95 12.39 10.44
CA ARG A 143 -4.88 11.52 9.70
C ARG A 143 -4.22 10.19 9.35
N LEU A 144 -3.00 10.21 8.83
CA LEU A 144 -2.27 8.99 8.49
C LEU A 144 -2.14 8.05 9.71
N ILE A 145 -1.72 8.60 10.85
CA ILE A 145 -1.56 7.84 12.09
C ILE A 145 -2.91 7.28 12.57
N LEU A 146 -3.93 8.12 12.62
CA LEU A 146 -5.27 7.73 13.07
C LEU A 146 -5.88 6.64 12.21
N TYR A 147 -5.82 6.79 10.88
CA TYR A 147 -6.41 5.83 9.95
C TYR A 147 -5.67 4.49 9.94
N PHE A 148 -4.34 4.52 10.13
CA PHE A 148 -3.58 3.30 10.35
C PHE A 148 -3.96 2.59 11.65
N GLN A 149 -4.16 3.34 12.75
CA GLN A 149 -4.62 2.78 14.02
C GLN A 149 -6.03 2.18 13.92
N ASP A 150 -6.95 2.87 13.23
CA ASP A 150 -8.30 2.37 12.97
C ASP A 150 -8.28 1.09 12.14
N TRP A 151 -7.45 1.04 11.10
CA TRP A 151 -7.22 -0.17 10.32
C TRP A 151 -6.72 -1.32 11.18
N CYS A 152 -5.72 -1.08 12.01
CA CYS A 152 -5.18 -2.10 12.91
C CYS A 152 -6.20 -2.60 13.93
N LYS A 153 -7.06 -1.72 14.46
CA LYS A 153 -8.13 -2.12 15.38
C LYS A 153 -9.13 -3.05 14.69
N GLN A 154 -9.62 -2.67 13.51
CA GLN A 154 -10.57 -3.49 12.77
C GLN A 154 -10.02 -4.89 12.45
N LEU A 155 -8.76 -5.00 12.05
CA LEU A 155 -8.17 -6.29 11.71
C LEU A 155 -7.79 -7.14 12.93
N LYS A 156 -7.49 -6.55 14.09
CA LYS A 156 -7.19 -7.31 15.32
C LYS A 156 -8.37 -8.07 15.90
N GLU A 157 -9.56 -7.58 15.65
CA GLU A 157 -10.80 -8.25 16.07
C GLU A 157 -11.09 -9.50 15.22
N LEU A 158 -10.33 -9.69 14.14
CA LEU A 158 -10.43 -10.84 13.25
C LEU A 158 -9.45 -11.92 13.70
N SER A 159 -9.94 -12.82 14.56
CA SER A 159 -9.26 -14.11 14.81
C SER A 159 -9.39 -14.98 13.56
N ILE A 160 -8.54 -14.73 12.57
CA ILE A 160 -8.48 -15.50 11.32
C ILE A 160 -7.31 -16.48 11.40
#